data_d3b508e19ab6bcc241ad1ae0751aa9c3
#
_entry.id   d3b508e19ab6bcc241ad1ae0751aa9c3
#
_cell.length_a   1.000
_cell.length_b   1.000
_cell.length_c   1.000
_cell.angle_alpha   90.00
_cell.angle_beta   90.00
_cell.angle_gamma   90.00
#
_symmetry.space_group_name_H-M   'P 1'
#
loop_
_entity.id
_entity.type
_entity.pdbx_description
1 polymer ?
#
loop_
_entity_poly.entity_id
_entity_poly.type
_entity_poly.pdbx_seq_one_letter_code
_entity_poly.pdbx_strand_id
1 'polypeptide(L)'
;LDIFTSGLSVQYLHDRFIFTSTTGYQFLDDDMHLDQDFTPRAIFTLQQKQKMHAVSQEFAVKSHKGKRWEWVGGLFGFYQQTHTDGPVDFRQDGIDLLITKQTNNQLAALKQDPALAGMPDITIDIDNRNLYIDGIYKTPAYGAAAFGQATLNRIFIDGLSATVGLRIDYEHTRIYHHTHATEALTGRANVTINMGNRPPMSIQQPFILPLGIDGKESMNTIELSPKFEVKYAIGNKSFVYASATRGYRSGGYNFQMFSNLIQSQIRSSMMSELMKNMGGGGNGGRPAPSRSAAGMPAFENTTDVNQAISYKPEHSWNYEIG
;
A
#
# COMPACT_ATOMS: atom_id res chain seq x y z
N LEU A 1 -15.69 -16.07 3.47
CA LEU A 1 -14.67 -15.80 4.47
C LEU A 1 -14.55 -16.99 5.42
N ASP A 2 -13.39 -17.65 5.45
CA ASP A 2 -13.07 -18.75 6.36
C ASP A 2 -11.88 -18.34 7.24
N ILE A 3 -12.04 -18.46 8.56
CA ILE A 3 -10.99 -18.14 9.52
C ILE A 3 -10.78 -19.33 10.46
N PHE A 4 -9.53 -19.76 10.58
CA PHE A 4 -9.12 -20.72 11.58
C PHE A 4 -8.05 -20.12 12.48
N THR A 5 -8.27 -20.20 13.79
CA THR A 5 -7.30 -19.77 14.81
C THR A 5 -7.04 -20.87 15.80
N SER A 6 -5.78 -21.06 16.18
CA SER A 6 -5.36 -22.01 17.19
C SER A 6 -4.30 -21.37 18.11
N GLY A 7 -4.37 -21.67 19.39
CA GLY A 7 -3.41 -21.18 20.37
C GLY A 7 -3.05 -22.26 21.39
N LEU A 8 -1.76 -22.35 21.71
CA LEU A 8 -1.23 -23.20 22.77
C LEU A 8 -0.48 -22.34 23.77
N SER A 9 -0.88 -22.39 25.03
CA SER A 9 -0.18 -21.73 26.12
C SER A 9 0.29 -22.74 27.15
N VAL A 10 1.59 -22.73 27.43
CA VAL A 10 2.23 -23.59 28.44
C VAL A 10 2.82 -22.71 29.53
N GLN A 11 2.51 -23.01 30.78
CA GLN A 11 3.04 -22.29 31.94
C GLN A 11 3.88 -23.20 32.83
N TYR A 12 5.03 -22.68 33.21
CA TYR A 12 5.87 -23.30 34.25
C TYR A 12 5.88 -22.41 35.47
N LEU A 13 5.41 -22.98 36.60
CA LEU A 13 5.30 -22.31 37.90
C LEU A 13 6.54 -22.63 38.73
N HIS A 14 7.38 -21.62 38.93
CA HIS A 14 8.54 -21.70 39.82
C HIS A 14 8.28 -20.84 41.09
N ASP A 15 8.92 -21.14 42.20
CA ASP A 15 8.71 -20.40 43.45
C ASP A 15 8.95 -18.89 43.39
N ARG A 16 9.80 -18.45 42.45
CA ARG A 16 10.18 -17.04 42.27
C ARG A 16 9.57 -16.34 41.09
N PHE A 17 9.15 -17.10 40.08
CA PHE A 17 8.63 -16.56 38.82
C PHE A 17 7.66 -17.53 38.12
N ILE A 18 6.93 -17.03 37.17
CA ILE A 18 6.09 -17.80 36.27
C ILE A 18 6.61 -17.58 34.88
N PHE A 19 7.01 -18.68 34.20
CA PHE A 19 7.34 -18.65 32.77
C PHE A 19 6.12 -19.07 31.96
N THR A 20 5.86 -18.37 30.85
CA THR A 20 4.76 -18.66 29.93
C THR A 20 5.32 -18.71 28.51
N SER A 21 4.98 -19.76 27.78
CA SER A 21 5.22 -19.89 26.34
C SER A 21 3.87 -19.92 25.63
N THR A 22 3.62 -19.03 24.70
CA THR A 22 2.38 -18.97 23.93
C THR A 22 2.68 -19.02 22.44
N THR A 23 2.12 -20.03 21.77
CA THR A 23 2.19 -20.21 20.32
C THR A 23 0.82 -19.94 19.72
N GLY A 24 0.76 -19.12 18.70
CA GLY A 24 -0.45 -18.82 17.94
C GLY A 24 -0.30 -19.19 16.47
N TYR A 25 -1.37 -19.70 15.89
CA TYR A 25 -1.50 -19.90 14.44
C TYR A 25 -2.84 -19.37 13.96
N GLN A 26 -2.81 -18.68 12.82
CA GLN A 26 -4.00 -18.16 12.16
C GLN A 26 -3.94 -18.48 10.67
N PHE A 27 -5.07 -18.90 10.13
CA PHE A 27 -5.33 -19.04 8.71
C PHE A 27 -6.57 -18.23 8.35
N LEU A 28 -6.53 -17.57 7.18
CA LEU A 28 -7.66 -16.83 6.60
C LEU A 28 -7.73 -17.18 5.12
N ASP A 29 -8.94 -17.46 4.62
CA ASP A 29 -9.27 -17.56 3.20
C ASP A 29 -10.51 -16.68 2.96
N ASP A 30 -10.34 -15.62 2.17
CA ASP A 30 -11.36 -14.64 1.86
C ASP A 30 -11.47 -14.46 0.35
N ASP A 31 -12.69 -14.38 -0.15
CA ASP A 31 -13.00 -14.07 -1.55
C ASP A 31 -14.09 -13.00 -1.59
N MET A 32 -13.71 -11.83 -2.04
CA MET A 32 -14.55 -10.64 -2.04
C MET A 32 -14.67 -10.12 -3.48
N HIS A 33 -15.90 -9.89 -3.91
CA HIS A 33 -16.22 -9.22 -5.16
C HIS A 33 -16.80 -7.84 -4.85
N LEU A 34 -16.22 -6.82 -5.42
CA LEU A 34 -16.64 -5.44 -5.20
C LEU A 34 -16.93 -4.74 -6.51
N ASP A 35 -18.11 -4.13 -6.57
CA ASP A 35 -18.39 -3.01 -7.46
C ASP A 35 -17.97 -1.74 -6.73
N GLN A 36 -16.82 -1.19 -7.11
CA GLN A 36 -16.20 -0.08 -6.38
C GLN A 36 -16.68 1.30 -6.84
N ASP A 37 -17.37 1.37 -7.98
CA ASP A 37 -17.80 2.65 -8.51
C ASP A 37 -19.15 3.13 -7.95
N PHE A 38 -19.92 2.22 -7.32
CA PHE A 38 -21.23 2.49 -6.70
C PHE A 38 -22.22 3.22 -7.63
N THR A 39 -22.06 3.06 -8.95
CA THR A 39 -22.90 3.67 -9.96
C THR A 39 -23.60 2.61 -10.81
N PRO A 40 -24.70 2.92 -11.52
CA PRO A 40 -25.32 1.97 -12.44
C PRO A 40 -24.52 1.77 -13.75
N ARG A 41 -23.34 2.37 -13.87
CA ARG A 41 -22.47 2.23 -15.04
C ARG A 41 -21.54 1.05 -14.89
N ALA A 42 -21.18 0.42 -15.99
CA ALA A 42 -20.21 -0.66 -16.01
C ALA A 42 -18.78 -0.07 -16.10
N ILE A 43 -18.25 0.45 -15.00
CA ILE A 43 -16.92 1.10 -14.96
C ILE A 43 -15.86 0.05 -14.72
N PHE A 44 -15.81 -0.57 -13.55
CA PHE A 44 -14.91 -1.67 -13.26
C PHE A 44 -15.37 -2.50 -12.08
N THR A 45 -15.00 -3.77 -12.08
CA THR A 45 -15.18 -4.67 -10.94
C THR A 45 -13.82 -5.08 -10.39
N LEU A 46 -13.74 -5.16 -9.08
CA LEU A 46 -12.57 -5.65 -8.36
C LEU A 46 -12.92 -6.97 -7.69
N GLN A 47 -12.12 -7.98 -7.93
CA GLN A 47 -12.10 -9.19 -7.11
C GLN A 47 -10.90 -9.12 -6.19
N GLN A 48 -11.06 -9.55 -4.96
CA GLN A 48 -9.97 -9.72 -4.01
C GLN A 48 -10.09 -11.08 -3.37
N LYS A 49 -9.21 -12.00 -3.76
CA LYS A 49 -9.10 -13.31 -3.14
C LYS A 49 -7.83 -13.34 -2.32
N GLN A 50 -7.96 -13.58 -1.01
CA GLN A 50 -6.85 -13.46 -0.09
C GLN A 50 -6.70 -14.72 0.76
N LYS A 51 -5.47 -15.25 0.80
CA LYS A 51 -5.07 -16.33 1.71
C LYS A 51 -3.94 -15.87 2.60
N MET A 52 -4.12 -16.04 3.91
CA MET A 52 -3.12 -15.65 4.89
C MET A 52 -2.81 -16.80 5.83
N HIS A 53 -1.54 -16.98 6.10
CA HIS A 53 -1.02 -17.82 7.18
C HIS A 53 -0.17 -16.97 8.10
N ALA A 54 -0.43 -17.05 9.40
CA ALA A 54 0.37 -16.36 10.40
C ALA A 54 0.70 -17.31 11.56
N VAL A 55 1.94 -17.25 12.02
CA VAL A 55 2.41 -17.95 13.21
C VAL A 55 3.06 -16.94 14.13
N SER A 56 2.83 -17.07 15.42
CA SER A 56 3.44 -16.21 16.45
C SER A 56 3.91 -17.04 17.63
N GLN A 57 4.97 -16.55 18.28
CA GLN A 57 5.53 -17.12 19.50
C GLN A 57 5.85 -16.02 20.49
N GLU A 58 5.38 -16.19 21.72
CA GLU A 58 5.72 -15.34 22.84
C GLU A 58 6.34 -16.16 23.98
N PHE A 59 7.40 -15.64 24.56
CA PHE A 59 7.99 -16.12 25.79
C PHE A 59 7.95 -14.98 26.81
N ALA A 60 7.30 -15.22 27.94
CA ALA A 60 7.18 -14.25 29.01
C ALA A 60 7.58 -14.83 30.37
N VAL A 61 8.29 -14.04 31.14
CA VAL A 61 8.62 -14.35 32.54
C VAL A 61 8.08 -13.23 33.41
N LYS A 62 7.36 -13.57 34.46
CA LYS A 62 6.79 -12.59 35.39
C LYS A 62 7.02 -13.00 36.85
N SER A 63 7.13 -12.01 37.73
CA SER A 63 7.16 -12.22 39.16
C SER A 63 5.80 -12.66 39.70
N HIS A 64 5.75 -13.26 40.89
CA HIS A 64 4.51 -13.44 41.63
C HIS A 64 3.94 -12.08 42.07
N LYS A 65 2.61 -12.00 42.11
CA LYS A 65 1.87 -10.83 42.59
C LYS A 65 2.01 -10.62 44.13
N GLY A 66 1.72 -9.40 44.56
CA GLY A 66 1.68 -9.04 45.99
C GLY A 66 3.05 -8.66 46.58
N LYS A 67 4.10 -8.63 45.79
CA LYS A 67 5.43 -8.15 46.18
C LYS A 67 5.53 -6.63 46.04
N ARG A 68 6.51 -6.04 46.73
CA ARG A 68 6.82 -4.61 46.57
C ARG A 68 7.22 -4.27 45.13
N TRP A 69 8.00 -5.17 44.49
CA TRP A 69 8.35 -5.12 43.06
C TRP A 69 7.67 -6.25 42.34
N GLU A 70 6.85 -5.89 41.35
CA GLU A 70 6.30 -6.83 40.38
C GLU A 70 6.86 -6.48 39.00
N TRP A 71 7.19 -7.48 38.23
CA TRP A 71 7.75 -7.29 36.90
C TRP A 71 7.30 -8.38 35.95
N VAL A 72 7.31 -8.04 34.68
CA VAL A 72 7.18 -8.94 33.55
C VAL A 72 8.15 -8.51 32.48
N GLY A 73 8.75 -9.48 31.80
CA GLY A 73 9.55 -9.26 30.61
C GLY A 73 9.39 -10.43 29.65
N GLY A 74 9.58 -10.18 28.36
CA GLY A 74 9.41 -11.23 27.39
C GLY A 74 9.92 -10.86 26.00
N LEU A 75 9.86 -11.87 25.15
CA LEU A 75 10.19 -11.80 23.74
C LEU A 75 8.98 -12.26 22.93
N PHE A 76 8.76 -11.64 21.82
CA PHE A 76 7.71 -11.99 20.87
C PHE A 76 8.30 -12.06 19.46
N GLY A 77 7.81 -12.98 18.65
CA GLY A 77 8.14 -13.05 17.24
C GLY A 77 6.95 -13.55 16.44
N PHE A 78 6.87 -13.12 15.17
CA PHE A 78 5.85 -13.60 14.26
C PHE A 78 6.40 -13.72 12.83
N TYR A 79 5.73 -14.57 12.07
CA TYR A 79 5.83 -14.64 10.62
C TYR A 79 4.44 -14.72 10.03
N GLN A 80 4.18 -13.90 9.02
CA GLN A 80 2.92 -13.87 8.30
C GLN A 80 3.21 -13.89 6.80
N GLN A 81 2.43 -14.66 6.06
CA GLN A 81 2.44 -14.62 4.60
C GLN A 81 1.03 -14.45 4.09
N THR A 82 0.82 -13.41 3.31
CA THR A 82 -0.44 -13.15 2.63
C THR A 82 -0.23 -13.30 1.13
N HIS A 83 -1.11 -14.05 0.49
CA HIS A 83 -1.24 -14.14 -0.96
C HIS A 83 -2.56 -13.51 -1.34
N THR A 84 -2.52 -12.54 -2.25
CA THR A 84 -3.71 -11.83 -2.72
C THR A 84 -3.75 -11.88 -4.23
N ASP A 85 -4.85 -12.43 -4.77
CA ASP A 85 -5.23 -12.30 -6.17
C ASP A 85 -6.26 -11.18 -6.24
N GLY A 86 -5.92 -10.09 -6.91
CA GLY A 86 -6.72 -8.87 -6.98
C GLY A 86 -6.84 -8.36 -8.40
N PRO A 87 -7.46 -9.13 -9.33
CA PRO A 87 -7.67 -8.67 -10.68
C PRO A 87 -8.65 -7.50 -10.75
N VAL A 88 -8.43 -6.64 -11.74
CA VAL A 88 -9.32 -5.52 -12.07
C VAL A 88 -9.82 -5.71 -13.49
N ASP A 89 -11.14 -5.71 -13.67
CA ASP A 89 -11.77 -5.80 -14.97
C ASP A 89 -12.42 -4.45 -15.33
N PHE A 90 -11.72 -3.66 -16.16
CA PHE A 90 -12.25 -2.42 -16.71
C PHE A 90 -13.23 -2.74 -17.83
N ARG A 91 -14.46 -2.29 -17.66
CA ARG A 91 -15.52 -2.38 -18.65
C ARG A 91 -15.47 -1.16 -19.60
N GLN A 92 -16.32 -1.19 -20.64
CA GLN A 92 -16.36 -0.13 -21.66
C GLN A 92 -16.45 1.28 -21.05
N ASP A 93 -17.42 1.50 -20.14
CA ASP A 93 -17.60 2.82 -19.51
C ASP A 93 -16.37 3.25 -18.69
N GLY A 94 -15.65 2.30 -18.10
CA GLY A 94 -14.42 2.55 -17.37
C GLY A 94 -13.26 2.95 -18.29
N ILE A 95 -13.10 2.23 -19.40
CA ILE A 95 -12.10 2.58 -20.42
C ILE A 95 -12.38 3.97 -20.97
N ASP A 96 -13.63 4.28 -21.30
CA ASP A 96 -14.03 5.57 -21.84
C ASP A 96 -13.82 6.72 -20.84
N LEU A 97 -14.22 6.54 -19.58
CA LEU A 97 -14.17 7.59 -18.56
C LEU A 97 -12.78 7.77 -17.93
N LEU A 98 -12.14 6.66 -17.56
CA LEU A 98 -10.91 6.70 -16.76
C LEU A 98 -9.64 6.70 -17.62
N ILE A 99 -9.71 6.19 -18.83
CA ILE A 99 -8.55 6.10 -19.73
C ILE A 99 -8.70 7.10 -20.86
N THR A 100 -9.67 6.90 -21.76
CA THR A 100 -9.82 7.69 -22.98
C THR A 100 -10.07 9.16 -22.69
N LYS A 101 -11.12 9.46 -21.93
CA LYS A 101 -11.50 10.86 -21.63
C LYS A 101 -10.46 11.60 -20.80
N GLN A 102 -9.87 10.93 -19.80
CA GLN A 102 -8.84 11.58 -18.99
C GLN A 102 -7.57 11.87 -19.80
N THR A 103 -7.15 10.93 -20.66
CA THR A 103 -5.99 11.13 -21.54
C THR A 103 -6.26 12.27 -22.53
N ASN A 104 -7.42 12.31 -23.16
CA ASN A 104 -7.79 13.39 -24.08
C ASN A 104 -7.85 14.75 -23.39
N ASN A 105 -8.36 14.81 -22.15
CA ASN A 105 -8.34 16.05 -21.37
C ASN A 105 -6.92 16.52 -21.05
N GLN A 106 -6.01 15.61 -20.73
CA GLN A 106 -4.61 15.94 -20.48
C GLN A 106 -3.91 16.44 -21.76
N LEU A 107 -4.15 15.79 -22.90
CA LEU A 107 -3.62 16.23 -24.19
C LEU A 107 -4.12 17.64 -24.57
N ALA A 108 -5.41 17.92 -24.32
CA ALA A 108 -5.98 19.24 -24.52
C ALA A 108 -5.38 20.29 -23.56
N ALA A 109 -5.10 19.91 -22.32
CA ALA A 109 -4.50 20.80 -21.32
C ALA A 109 -3.05 21.18 -21.68
N LEU A 110 -2.27 20.25 -22.28
CA LEU A 110 -0.90 20.53 -22.73
C LEU A 110 -0.85 21.66 -23.77
N LYS A 111 -1.87 21.83 -24.59
CA LYS A 111 -1.96 22.94 -25.56
C LYS A 111 -2.16 24.31 -24.95
N GLN A 112 -2.57 24.38 -23.66
CA GLN A 112 -2.69 25.65 -22.95
C GLN A 112 -1.33 26.20 -22.51
N ASP A 113 -0.27 25.35 -22.55
CA ASP A 113 1.09 25.81 -22.33
C ASP A 113 1.56 26.59 -23.58
N PRO A 114 1.95 27.89 -23.47
CA PRO A 114 2.46 28.68 -24.58
C PRO A 114 3.63 28.04 -25.32
N ALA A 115 4.48 27.25 -24.62
CA ALA A 115 5.60 26.53 -25.22
C ALA A 115 5.14 25.39 -26.14
N LEU A 116 3.94 24.87 -25.95
CA LEU A 116 3.35 23.74 -26.66
C LEU A 116 2.17 24.13 -27.56
N ALA A 117 1.84 25.43 -27.63
CA ALA A 117 0.70 25.93 -28.41
C ALA A 117 0.77 25.58 -29.91
N GLY A 118 1.97 25.30 -30.44
CA GLY A 118 2.19 24.84 -31.82
C GLY A 118 2.02 23.34 -32.04
N MET A 119 1.69 22.57 -31.02
CA MET A 119 1.45 21.13 -31.17
C MET A 119 0.17 20.87 -31.98
N PRO A 120 0.13 19.76 -32.76
CA PRO A 120 -1.10 19.32 -33.43
C PRO A 120 -2.18 18.98 -32.40
N ASP A 121 -3.43 18.97 -32.84
CA ASP A 121 -4.54 18.45 -32.08
C ASP A 121 -4.46 16.92 -32.04
N ILE A 122 -4.37 16.36 -30.86
CA ILE A 122 -4.25 14.92 -30.68
C ILE A 122 -5.43 14.43 -29.83
N THR A 123 -6.14 13.44 -30.32
CA THR A 123 -7.15 12.69 -29.58
C THR A 123 -6.89 11.21 -29.70
N ILE A 124 -7.31 10.46 -28.70
CA ILE A 124 -7.10 9.02 -28.62
C ILE A 124 -8.44 8.32 -28.58
N ASP A 125 -8.56 7.25 -29.35
CA ASP A 125 -9.63 6.28 -29.30
C ASP A 125 -9.08 4.91 -28.95
N ILE A 126 -9.70 4.22 -27.98
CA ILE A 126 -9.31 2.87 -27.54
C ILE A 126 -10.27 1.87 -28.17
N ASP A 127 -9.72 0.80 -28.78
CA ASP A 127 -10.48 -0.23 -29.43
C ASP A 127 -10.95 -1.35 -28.49
N ASN A 128 -10.25 -1.55 -27.34
CA ASN A 128 -10.63 -2.53 -26.33
C ASN A 128 -11.99 -2.17 -25.70
N ARG A 129 -12.87 -3.16 -25.60
CA ARG A 129 -14.15 -3.03 -24.88
C ARG A 129 -14.09 -3.46 -23.43
N ASN A 130 -13.16 -4.34 -23.13
CA ASN A 130 -12.80 -4.77 -21.78
C ASN A 130 -11.28 -4.76 -21.67
N LEU A 131 -10.77 -4.49 -20.49
CA LEU A 131 -9.35 -4.59 -20.17
C LEU A 131 -9.23 -5.29 -18.82
N TYR A 132 -8.88 -6.57 -18.89
CA TYR A 132 -8.65 -7.38 -17.71
C TYR A 132 -7.19 -7.32 -17.31
N ILE A 133 -6.93 -6.91 -16.06
CA ILE A 133 -5.60 -6.76 -15.50
C ILE A 133 -5.48 -7.72 -14.31
N ASP A 134 -4.62 -8.72 -14.44
CA ASP A 134 -4.23 -9.59 -13.33
C ASP A 134 -3.48 -8.80 -12.27
N GLY A 135 -3.72 -9.14 -11.01
CA GLY A 135 -2.99 -8.58 -9.88
C GLY A 135 -2.66 -9.69 -8.89
N ILE A 136 -1.41 -10.13 -8.86
CA ILE A 136 -0.92 -11.16 -7.94
C ILE A 136 0.06 -10.52 -6.97
N TYR A 137 -0.27 -10.59 -5.68
CA TYR A 137 0.52 -9.98 -4.62
C TYR A 137 0.89 -11.00 -3.56
N LYS A 138 2.17 -11.06 -3.20
CA LYS A 138 2.65 -11.85 -2.06
C LYS A 138 3.30 -10.92 -1.06
N THR A 139 2.74 -10.90 0.15
CA THR A 139 3.20 -9.98 1.21
C THR A 139 3.66 -10.78 2.43
N PRO A 140 4.92 -11.27 2.43
CA PRO A 140 5.54 -11.81 3.64
C PRO A 140 5.90 -10.68 4.60
N ALA A 141 5.59 -10.88 5.88
CA ALA A 141 5.99 -10.01 6.98
C ALA A 141 6.53 -10.85 8.14
N TYR A 142 7.56 -10.39 8.79
CA TYR A 142 8.06 -10.98 10.03
C TYR A 142 8.54 -9.89 10.98
N GLY A 143 8.46 -10.18 12.24
CA GLY A 143 8.91 -9.25 13.25
C GLY A 143 9.30 -9.92 14.55
N ALA A 144 10.02 -9.16 15.35
CA ALA A 144 10.41 -9.53 16.70
C ALA A 144 10.25 -8.34 17.64
N ALA A 145 9.90 -8.62 18.89
CA ALA A 145 9.80 -7.60 19.92
C ALA A 145 10.42 -8.09 21.24
N ALA A 146 10.95 -7.14 21.98
CA ALA A 146 11.31 -7.32 23.37
C ALA A 146 10.50 -6.35 24.22
N PHE A 147 9.96 -6.82 25.34
CA PHE A 147 9.18 -5.99 26.22
C PHE A 147 9.49 -6.23 27.68
N GLY A 148 9.30 -5.20 28.48
CA GLY A 148 9.44 -5.27 29.91
C GLY A 148 8.57 -4.23 30.61
N GLN A 149 8.09 -4.58 31.79
CA GLN A 149 7.32 -3.70 32.66
C GLN A 149 7.68 -3.98 34.11
N ALA A 150 7.82 -2.94 34.91
CA ALA A 150 8.02 -3.03 36.34
C ALA A 150 6.99 -2.16 37.06
N THR A 151 6.43 -2.72 38.15
CA THR A 151 5.50 -2.03 39.03
C THR A 151 6.11 -1.96 40.41
N LEU A 152 6.21 -0.77 40.97
CA LEU A 152 6.53 -0.53 42.34
C LEU A 152 5.25 -0.31 43.16
N ASN A 153 4.97 -1.19 44.11
CA ASN A 153 3.84 -1.12 45.00
C ASN A 153 4.23 -0.42 46.31
N ARG A 154 3.26 0.20 46.96
CA ARG A 154 3.44 0.90 48.26
C ARG A 154 4.52 1.99 48.19
N ILE A 155 4.34 2.91 47.24
CA ILE A 155 5.19 4.10 47.06
C ILE A 155 4.72 5.15 48.07
N PHE A 156 5.54 5.51 49.05
CA PHE A 156 5.28 6.49 50.12
C PHE A 156 4.09 6.14 51.03
N ILE A 157 2.96 5.70 50.50
CA ILE A 157 1.73 5.34 51.20
C ILE A 157 1.22 3.98 50.74
N ASP A 158 0.50 3.29 51.66
CA ASP A 158 -0.18 2.04 51.29
C ASP A 158 -1.25 2.30 50.23
N GLY A 159 -1.34 1.42 49.25
CA GLY A 159 -2.27 1.53 48.14
C GLY A 159 -1.74 2.25 46.90
N LEU A 160 -0.68 3.06 46.99
CA LEU A 160 -0.12 3.73 45.85
C LEU A 160 0.88 2.84 45.12
N SER A 161 0.71 2.71 43.78
CA SER A 161 1.62 1.98 42.92
C SER A 161 1.91 2.77 41.62
N ALA A 162 3.10 2.58 41.08
CA ALA A 162 3.48 3.12 39.75
C ALA A 162 4.07 2.02 38.90
N THR A 163 3.72 2.05 37.62
CA THR A 163 4.17 1.11 36.61
C THR A 163 4.88 1.86 35.49
N VAL A 164 6.02 1.32 35.07
CA VAL A 164 6.73 1.76 33.87
C VAL A 164 6.95 0.55 32.99
N GLY A 165 6.66 0.68 31.72
CA GLY A 165 6.85 -0.37 30.70
C GLY A 165 7.46 0.20 29.43
N LEU A 166 8.16 -0.66 28.73
CA LEU A 166 8.71 -0.38 27.41
C LEU A 166 8.63 -1.62 26.54
N ARG A 167 8.23 -1.44 25.30
CA ARG A 167 8.29 -2.45 24.26
C ARG A 167 9.03 -1.86 23.05
N ILE A 168 9.93 -2.64 22.47
CA ILE A 168 10.67 -2.34 21.28
C ILE A 168 10.28 -3.40 20.25
N ASP A 169 9.79 -2.96 19.11
CA ASP A 169 9.37 -3.81 18.00
C ASP A 169 10.27 -3.56 16.79
N TYR A 170 10.63 -4.61 16.10
CA TYR A 170 11.20 -4.62 14.77
C TYR A 170 10.30 -5.41 13.84
N GLU A 171 9.99 -4.83 12.69
CA GLU A 171 9.18 -5.48 11.67
C GLU A 171 9.79 -5.28 10.29
N HIS A 172 9.78 -6.33 9.49
CA HIS A 172 10.15 -6.31 8.08
C HIS A 172 8.96 -6.78 7.26
N THR A 173 8.48 -5.92 6.37
CA THR A 173 7.40 -6.23 5.43
C THR A 173 7.91 -6.12 4.01
N ARG A 174 7.53 -7.05 3.15
CA ARG A 174 7.85 -7.05 1.73
C ARG A 174 6.59 -7.28 0.92
N ILE A 175 6.53 -6.70 -0.27
CA ILE A 175 5.54 -7.02 -1.28
C ILE A 175 6.24 -7.47 -2.56
N TYR A 176 5.81 -8.59 -3.10
CA TYR A 176 6.08 -9.00 -4.48
C TYR A 176 4.79 -8.74 -5.25
N HIS A 177 4.91 -8.08 -6.38
CA HIS A 177 3.77 -7.73 -7.21
C HIS A 177 4.01 -8.15 -8.66
N HIS A 178 2.98 -8.71 -9.25
CA HIS A 178 2.88 -9.05 -10.66
C HIS A 178 1.51 -8.59 -11.13
N THR A 179 1.48 -7.55 -11.94
CA THR A 179 0.26 -6.92 -12.41
C THR A 179 0.37 -6.72 -13.91
N HIS A 180 -0.38 -7.50 -14.68
CA HIS A 180 -0.31 -7.51 -16.13
C HIS A 180 -1.70 -7.52 -16.75
N ALA A 181 -1.86 -6.76 -17.84
CA ALA A 181 -3.04 -6.90 -18.68
C ALA A 181 -2.94 -8.20 -19.49
N THR A 182 -4.04 -8.96 -19.54
CA THR A 182 -4.10 -10.20 -20.33
C THR A 182 -4.01 -9.94 -21.84
N GLU A 183 -4.47 -8.76 -22.26
CA GLU A 183 -4.38 -8.29 -23.64
C GLU A 183 -3.71 -6.91 -23.67
N ALA A 184 -2.99 -6.63 -24.76
CA ALA A 184 -2.43 -5.31 -24.95
C ALA A 184 -3.56 -4.27 -25.13
N LEU A 185 -3.32 -3.06 -24.65
CA LEU A 185 -4.19 -1.93 -24.94
C LEU A 185 -3.98 -1.50 -26.40
N THR A 186 -5.04 -1.55 -27.19
CA THR A 186 -5.02 -1.21 -28.61
C THR A 186 -5.89 0.02 -28.87
N GLY A 187 -5.51 0.80 -29.84
CA GLY A 187 -6.28 2.00 -30.18
C GLY A 187 -5.64 2.80 -31.32
N ARG A 188 -6.15 3.99 -31.49
CA ARG A 188 -5.72 4.93 -32.53
C ARG A 188 -5.54 6.33 -31.96
N ALA A 189 -4.44 6.95 -32.33
CA ALA A 189 -4.25 8.37 -32.11
C ALA A 189 -4.65 9.13 -33.37
N ASN A 190 -5.56 10.06 -33.23
CA ASN A 190 -5.97 10.97 -34.30
C ASN A 190 -5.19 12.27 -34.14
N VAL A 191 -4.25 12.53 -35.05
CA VAL A 191 -3.38 13.70 -35.06
C VAL A 191 -3.86 14.66 -36.13
N THR A 192 -4.32 15.86 -35.75
CA THR A 192 -4.79 16.89 -36.67
C THR A 192 -3.80 18.06 -36.70
N ILE A 193 -3.19 18.26 -37.84
CA ILE A 193 -2.20 19.32 -38.09
C ILE A 193 -2.88 20.50 -38.79
N ASN A 194 -2.92 21.64 -38.13
CA ASN A 194 -3.43 22.88 -38.70
C ASN A 194 -2.35 23.54 -39.61
N MET A 195 -2.64 23.64 -40.89
CA MET A 195 -1.71 24.18 -41.87
C MET A 195 -1.95 25.65 -42.27
N GLY A 196 -2.51 26.43 -41.36
CA GLY A 196 -2.85 27.84 -41.59
C GLY A 196 -3.96 27.98 -42.66
N ASN A 197 -3.63 28.52 -43.83
CA ASN A 197 -4.62 28.74 -44.90
C ASN A 197 -4.97 27.47 -45.73
N ARG A 198 -4.44 26.31 -45.36
CA ARG A 198 -4.79 25.03 -45.99
C ARG A 198 -5.73 24.24 -45.13
N PRO A 199 -6.54 23.31 -45.71
CA PRO A 199 -7.34 22.42 -44.91
C PRO A 199 -6.49 21.62 -43.91
N PRO A 200 -6.98 21.38 -42.68
CA PRO A 200 -6.24 20.58 -41.69
C PRO A 200 -5.99 19.18 -42.25
N MET A 201 -4.80 18.65 -41.96
CA MET A 201 -4.43 17.30 -42.31
C MET A 201 -4.62 16.42 -41.07
N SER A 202 -5.43 15.35 -41.18
CA SER A 202 -5.64 14.37 -40.14
C SER A 202 -4.93 13.07 -40.46
N ILE A 203 -4.18 12.54 -39.49
CA ILE A 203 -3.47 11.27 -39.57
C ILE A 203 -3.97 10.38 -38.47
N GLN A 204 -4.36 9.15 -38.78
CA GLN A 204 -4.68 8.13 -37.80
C GLN A 204 -3.51 7.19 -37.61
N GLN A 205 -3.07 7.02 -36.36
CA GLN A 205 -1.92 6.21 -36.02
C GLN A 205 -2.33 5.13 -35.03
N PRO A 206 -2.32 3.85 -35.41
CA PRO A 206 -2.62 2.77 -34.48
C PRO A 206 -1.50 2.62 -33.45
N PHE A 207 -1.84 2.20 -32.25
CA PHE A 207 -0.89 1.83 -31.21
C PHE A 207 -1.28 0.52 -30.54
N ILE A 208 -0.28 -0.18 -30.02
CA ILE A 208 -0.41 -1.41 -29.23
C ILE A 208 0.52 -1.26 -28.04
N LEU A 209 -0.06 -1.23 -26.83
CA LEU A 209 0.67 -1.03 -25.59
C LEU A 209 0.52 -2.24 -24.67
N PRO A 210 1.58 -3.02 -24.48
CA PRO A 210 1.60 -4.00 -23.39
C PRO A 210 1.62 -3.27 -22.05
N LEU A 211 0.79 -3.73 -21.11
CA LEU A 211 0.69 -3.13 -19.78
C LEU A 211 1.11 -4.15 -18.74
N GLY A 212 1.99 -3.74 -17.83
CA GLY A 212 2.39 -4.58 -16.73
C GLY A 212 3.41 -3.90 -15.82
N ILE A 213 3.34 -4.23 -14.55
CA ILE A 213 4.24 -3.76 -13.51
C ILE A 213 4.64 -4.94 -12.66
N ASP A 214 5.92 -5.28 -12.70
CA ASP A 214 6.52 -6.31 -11.86
C ASP A 214 7.53 -5.71 -10.91
N GLY A 215 7.65 -6.31 -9.73
CA GLY A 215 8.68 -5.89 -8.83
C GLY A 215 8.54 -6.44 -7.42
N LYS A 216 9.39 -5.90 -6.58
CA LYS A 216 9.39 -6.17 -5.15
C LYS A 216 9.80 -4.92 -4.40
N GLU A 217 9.05 -4.63 -3.34
CA GLU A 217 9.35 -3.54 -2.43
C GLU A 217 9.51 -4.08 -1.01
N SER A 218 10.27 -3.42 -0.17
CA SER A 218 10.45 -3.81 1.22
C SER A 218 10.58 -2.61 2.15
N MET A 219 10.09 -2.79 3.38
CA MET A 219 10.08 -1.79 4.42
C MET A 219 10.55 -2.41 5.74
N ASN A 220 11.35 -1.66 6.47
CA ASN A 220 11.72 -1.97 7.85
C ASN A 220 11.12 -0.92 8.77
N THR A 221 10.60 -1.37 9.91
CA THR A 221 10.02 -0.51 10.93
C THR A 221 10.63 -0.87 12.28
N ILE A 222 11.03 0.14 13.05
CA ILE A 222 11.47 0.00 14.45
C ILE A 222 10.63 0.95 15.27
N GLU A 223 9.93 0.43 16.28
CA GLU A 223 8.98 1.20 17.08
C GLU A 223 9.22 1.02 18.57
N LEU A 224 9.00 2.12 19.30
CA LEU A 224 9.08 2.18 20.75
C LEU A 224 7.69 2.47 21.32
N SER A 225 7.22 1.62 22.23
CA SER A 225 5.91 1.72 22.89
C SER A 225 6.09 1.83 24.41
N PRO A 226 6.30 3.05 24.94
CA PRO A 226 6.37 3.28 26.37
C PRO A 226 4.98 3.26 27.01
N LYS A 227 4.94 2.82 28.29
CA LYS A 227 3.78 2.83 29.16
C LYS A 227 4.14 3.43 30.51
N PHE A 228 3.26 4.31 31.01
CA PHE A 228 3.31 4.87 32.36
C PHE A 228 1.92 4.71 33.01
N GLU A 229 1.88 4.30 34.28
CA GLU A 229 0.64 4.17 35.01
C GLU A 229 0.88 4.48 36.49
N VAL A 230 -0.03 5.22 37.09
CA VAL A 230 -0.12 5.42 38.55
C VAL A 230 -1.49 4.97 38.98
N LYS A 231 -1.54 4.14 40.05
CA LYS A 231 -2.76 3.58 40.60
C LYS A 231 -2.77 3.76 42.08
N TYR A 232 -3.91 4.19 42.63
CA TYR A 232 -4.17 4.28 44.05
C TYR A 232 -5.36 3.42 44.44
N ALA A 233 -5.15 2.43 45.32
CA ALA A 233 -6.19 1.58 45.85
C ALA A 233 -6.85 2.26 47.06
N ILE A 234 -8.17 2.44 47.01
CA ILE A 234 -9.00 3.03 48.07
C ILE A 234 -9.67 1.89 48.83
N GLY A 235 -9.03 1.47 49.90
CA GLY A 235 -9.48 0.29 50.66
C GLY A 235 -9.33 -0.99 49.83
N ASN A 236 -10.22 -1.97 50.07
CA ASN A 236 -10.11 -3.32 49.48
C ASN A 236 -10.91 -3.51 48.18
N LYS A 237 -11.76 -2.56 47.79
CA LYS A 237 -12.73 -2.76 46.67
C LYS A 237 -12.69 -1.69 45.58
N SER A 238 -12.01 -0.59 45.84
CA SER A 238 -12.00 0.53 44.89
C SER A 238 -10.58 0.98 44.58
N PHE A 239 -10.36 1.53 43.44
CA PHE A 239 -9.08 2.16 43.05
C PHE A 239 -9.35 3.27 42.06
N VAL A 240 -8.42 4.20 41.97
CA VAL A 240 -8.32 5.20 40.90
C VAL A 240 -6.97 5.01 40.21
N TYR A 241 -6.93 5.31 38.91
CA TYR A 241 -5.67 5.22 38.14
C TYR A 241 -5.61 6.29 37.07
N ALA A 242 -4.39 6.59 36.66
CA ALA A 242 -4.09 7.35 35.46
C ALA A 242 -3.00 6.64 34.68
N SER A 243 -3.16 6.53 33.39
CA SER A 243 -2.17 5.91 32.51
C SER A 243 -1.92 6.72 31.23
N ALA A 244 -0.71 6.58 30.70
CA ALA A 244 -0.31 7.09 29.40
C ALA A 244 0.43 5.97 28.68
N THR A 245 -0.05 5.59 27.49
CA THR A 245 0.55 4.53 26.67
C THR A 245 0.68 5.00 25.23
N ARG A 246 1.83 4.74 24.61
CA ARG A 246 2.02 4.91 23.17
C ARG A 246 1.82 3.57 22.49
N GLY A 247 0.95 3.57 21.48
CA GLY A 247 0.77 2.47 20.54
C GLY A 247 1.16 2.89 19.14
N TYR A 248 1.33 1.92 18.25
CA TYR A 248 1.55 2.14 16.84
C TYR A 248 0.80 1.11 16.00
N ARG A 249 0.56 1.47 14.74
CA ARG A 249 0.15 0.56 13.69
C ARG A 249 1.28 0.50 12.66
N SER A 250 1.71 -0.68 12.31
CA SER A 250 2.77 -0.88 11.33
C SER A 250 2.44 -0.23 9.99
N GLY A 251 3.45 0.29 9.33
CA GLY A 251 3.38 0.63 7.93
C GLY A 251 3.22 -0.61 7.05
N GLY A 252 2.97 -0.41 5.78
CA GLY A 252 2.78 -1.52 4.86
C GLY A 252 2.54 -1.06 3.43
N TYR A 253 1.90 -1.92 2.65
CA TYR A 253 1.63 -1.71 1.24
C TYR A 253 0.14 -1.83 0.94
N ASN A 254 -0.37 -0.87 0.15
CA ASN A 254 -1.74 -0.89 -0.36
C ASN A 254 -1.73 -1.33 -1.83
N PHE A 255 -2.06 -2.59 -2.08
CA PHE A 255 -2.09 -3.14 -3.45
C PHE A 255 -3.21 -2.53 -4.31
N GLN A 256 -4.27 -1.97 -3.74
CA GLN A 256 -5.33 -1.30 -4.51
C GLN A 256 -4.81 -0.08 -5.29
N MET A 257 -3.69 0.50 -4.86
CA MET A 257 -3.04 1.60 -5.57
C MET A 257 -2.42 1.19 -6.91
N PHE A 258 -2.25 -0.12 -7.16
CA PHE A 258 -1.76 -0.60 -8.46
C PHE A 258 -2.71 -0.26 -9.62
N SER A 259 -4.01 -0.16 -9.38
CA SER A 259 -4.96 0.30 -10.41
C SER A 259 -4.63 1.72 -10.89
N ASN A 260 -4.24 2.62 -9.98
CA ASN A 260 -3.83 3.97 -10.30
C ASN A 260 -2.46 3.99 -11.01
N LEU A 261 -1.54 3.11 -10.61
CA LEU A 261 -0.23 2.97 -11.27
C LEU A 261 -0.38 2.50 -12.71
N ILE A 262 -1.23 1.50 -12.97
CA ILE A 262 -1.53 1.03 -14.32
C ILE A 262 -2.15 2.14 -15.17
N GLN A 263 -3.11 2.90 -14.65
CA GLN A 263 -3.67 4.05 -15.37
C GLN A 263 -2.60 5.11 -15.68
N SER A 264 -1.66 5.34 -14.74
CA SER A 264 -0.52 6.24 -14.96
C SER A 264 0.42 5.69 -16.04
N GLN A 265 0.72 4.39 -16.02
CA GLN A 265 1.53 3.73 -17.05
C GLN A 265 0.88 3.82 -18.43
N ILE A 266 -0.43 3.57 -18.53
CA ILE A 266 -1.18 3.72 -19.78
C ILE A 266 -0.93 5.12 -20.35
N ARG A 267 -1.17 6.16 -19.58
CA ARG A 267 -1.02 7.55 -20.02
C ARG A 267 0.41 7.88 -20.46
N SER A 268 1.41 7.49 -19.66
CA SER A 268 2.82 7.76 -19.99
C SER A 268 3.29 6.99 -21.22
N SER A 269 2.90 5.73 -21.37
CA SER A 269 3.25 4.89 -22.51
C SER A 269 2.59 5.39 -23.82
N MET A 270 1.32 5.80 -23.75
CA MET A 270 0.62 6.41 -24.87
C MET A 270 1.31 7.70 -25.32
N MET A 271 1.66 8.56 -24.37
CA MET A 271 2.35 9.82 -24.66
C MET A 271 3.72 9.57 -25.27
N SER A 272 4.49 8.63 -24.74
CA SER A 272 5.80 8.24 -25.25
C SER A 272 5.71 7.71 -26.70
N GLU A 273 4.74 6.86 -27.00
CA GLU A 273 4.53 6.31 -28.34
C GLU A 273 4.11 7.39 -29.34
N LEU A 274 3.23 8.31 -28.93
CA LEU A 274 2.85 9.46 -29.76
C LEU A 274 4.06 10.35 -30.09
N MET A 275 4.88 10.69 -29.09
CA MET A 275 6.08 11.51 -29.31
C MET A 275 7.10 10.85 -30.22
N LYS A 276 7.33 9.54 -30.05
CA LYS A 276 8.24 8.77 -30.89
C LYS A 276 7.83 8.80 -32.37
N ASN A 277 6.54 8.68 -32.63
CA ASN A 277 5.98 8.64 -33.96
C ASN A 277 5.89 10.04 -34.60
N MET A 278 5.78 11.11 -33.84
CA MET A 278 5.81 12.50 -34.34
C MET A 278 7.22 12.97 -34.68
N GLY A 279 8.26 12.42 -34.05
CA GLY A 279 9.67 12.75 -34.33
C GLY A 279 10.26 12.02 -35.52
N GLY A 280 9.61 10.99 -36.08
CA GLY A 280 10.11 10.11 -37.14
C GLY A 280 9.73 10.47 -38.59
N GLY A 281 8.99 11.54 -38.84
CA GLY A 281 8.50 11.93 -40.14
C GLY A 281 9.50 12.77 -41.00
N GLY A 282 10.73 12.29 -41.16
CA GLY A 282 11.75 12.88 -42.08
C GLY A 282 12.18 11.89 -43.16
N ASN A 283 11.53 11.93 -44.29
CA ASN A 283 11.91 11.17 -45.49
C ASN A 283 13.29 11.61 -45.99
N GLY A 284 14.26 10.69 -46.11
CA GLY A 284 15.43 10.80 -46.99
C GLY A 284 16.63 11.61 -46.48
N GLY A 285 17.60 10.93 -45.86
CA GLY A 285 19.01 11.16 -46.09
C GLY A 285 19.64 12.44 -45.56
N ARG A 286 19.53 12.70 -44.25
CA ARG A 286 20.55 13.36 -43.40
C ARG A 286 20.10 13.12 -41.95
N PRO A 287 20.99 12.72 -41.02
CA PRO A 287 20.65 12.81 -39.62
C PRO A 287 20.42 14.30 -39.33
N ALA A 288 19.16 14.68 -39.15
CA ALA A 288 18.86 15.98 -38.56
C ALA A 288 19.64 16.05 -37.25
N PRO A 289 20.33 17.16 -36.90
CA PRO A 289 20.93 17.32 -35.63
C PRO A 289 19.82 17.06 -34.60
N SER A 290 20.09 16.16 -33.65
CA SER A 290 19.23 15.90 -32.51
C SER A 290 18.95 17.23 -31.80
N ARG A 291 17.98 17.99 -32.31
CA ARG A 291 17.26 18.89 -31.45
C ARG A 291 16.50 17.95 -30.49
N SER A 292 17.22 17.56 -29.42
CA SER A 292 16.53 17.21 -28.21
C SER A 292 15.31 18.11 -28.17
N ALA A 293 14.14 17.54 -27.95
CA ALA A 293 12.95 18.29 -27.65
C ALA A 293 13.19 19.02 -26.32
N ALA A 294 14.13 19.99 -26.36
CA ALA A 294 14.50 20.87 -25.28
C ALA A 294 13.28 21.74 -24.99
N GLY A 295 12.51 21.36 -24.02
CA GLY A 295 11.29 22.04 -23.61
C GLY A 295 10.07 21.15 -23.42
N MET A 296 10.06 19.89 -23.89
CA MET A 296 8.97 18.97 -23.53
C MET A 296 9.29 18.30 -22.20
N PRO A 297 8.36 18.30 -21.23
CA PRO A 297 8.55 17.51 -20.03
C PRO A 297 8.76 16.06 -20.43
N ALA A 298 9.83 15.44 -19.94
CA ALA A 298 10.03 14.01 -20.10
C ALA A 298 8.83 13.33 -19.42
N PHE A 299 7.98 12.67 -20.20
CA PHE A 299 6.93 11.79 -19.67
C PHE A 299 7.56 10.44 -19.30
N GLU A 300 8.65 10.49 -18.54
CA GLU A 300 9.19 9.31 -17.91
C GLU A 300 8.18 8.84 -16.87
N ASN A 301 7.93 7.56 -16.87
CA ASN A 301 7.13 6.90 -15.83
C ASN A 301 7.99 6.84 -14.54
N THR A 302 8.25 8.02 -13.96
CA THR A 302 9.08 8.20 -12.76
C THR A 302 8.30 7.99 -11.48
N THR A 303 7.07 7.44 -11.56
CA THR A 303 6.33 7.12 -10.35
C THR A 303 7.07 6.01 -9.63
N ASP A 304 7.75 6.38 -8.54
CA ASP A 304 8.34 5.42 -7.61
C ASP A 304 7.22 4.53 -7.06
N VAL A 305 7.22 3.27 -7.50
CA VAL A 305 6.20 2.28 -7.12
C VAL A 305 6.13 2.18 -5.61
N ASN A 306 7.28 2.13 -4.92
CA ASN A 306 7.35 2.04 -3.48
C ASN A 306 6.65 3.23 -2.81
N GLN A 307 6.92 4.44 -3.26
CA GLN A 307 6.28 5.64 -2.72
C GLN A 307 4.77 5.67 -2.98
N ALA A 308 4.32 5.16 -4.12
CA ALA A 308 2.92 5.17 -4.50
C ALA A 308 2.06 4.18 -3.71
N ILE A 309 2.62 3.02 -3.35
CA ILE A 309 1.86 1.94 -2.69
C ILE A 309 2.13 1.82 -1.19
N SER A 310 3.21 2.43 -0.67
CA SER A 310 3.57 2.31 0.76
C SER A 310 2.82 3.33 1.61
N TYR A 311 2.51 2.92 2.84
CA TYR A 311 2.06 3.83 3.89
C TYR A 311 2.95 3.68 5.12
N LYS A 312 3.18 4.82 5.80
CA LYS A 312 4.05 4.90 6.98
C LYS A 312 3.34 4.36 8.23
N PRO A 313 4.10 3.95 9.27
CA PRO A 313 3.53 3.65 10.56
C PRO A 313 2.74 4.84 11.13
N GLU A 314 1.63 4.52 11.78
CA GLU A 314 0.80 5.48 12.50
C GLU A 314 1.03 5.33 14.00
N HIS A 315 1.03 6.43 14.73
CA HIS A 315 1.30 6.47 16.17
C HIS A 315 0.13 7.10 16.90
N SER A 316 -0.19 6.55 18.07
CA SER A 316 -1.22 7.10 18.95
C SER A 316 -0.75 7.12 20.40
N TRP A 317 -1.15 8.15 21.13
CA TRP A 317 -1.07 8.19 22.58
C TRP A 317 -2.47 8.00 23.16
N ASN A 318 -2.58 7.07 24.08
CA ASN A 318 -3.79 6.86 24.85
C ASN A 318 -3.55 7.34 26.29
N TYR A 319 -4.40 8.27 26.75
CA TYR A 319 -4.43 8.77 28.11
C TYR A 319 -5.75 8.35 28.74
N GLU A 320 -5.67 7.66 29.89
CA GLU A 320 -6.83 7.11 30.54
C GLU A 320 -6.81 7.47 32.03
N ILE A 321 -7.99 7.82 32.57
CA ILE A 321 -8.22 8.08 33.98
C ILE A 321 -9.48 7.29 34.37
N GLY A 322 -9.41 6.54 35.42
CA GLY A 322 -10.54 5.73 35.87
C GLY A 322 -10.54 5.45 37.39
#